data_c8ef2979f8bd2c8cc29192adcbf22551
#
_entry.id   c8ef2979f8bd2c8cc29192adcbf22551
#
_cell.length_a   1.000
_cell.length_b   1.000
_cell.length_c   1.000
_cell.angle_alpha   90.00
_cell.angle_beta   90.00
_cell.angle_gamma   90.00
#
_symmetry.space_group_name_H-M   'P 1'
#
loop_
_entity.id
_entity.type
_entity.pdbx_description
1 polymer ?
#
loop_
_entity_poly.entity_id
_entity_poly.type
_entity_poly.pdbx_seq_one_letter_code
_entity_poly.pdbx_strand_id
1 'polypeptide(L)'
;MKIIDSGEILAYNCYVITECVIYGEQVTPLLFALMGGIEKPMSTNENLRNIAIIAHVDHGKTTLVDAMLQQSHIFRSNEQVAERVMDSGDLERERGITILSKNTAIMYNGIKINIVDTPGHADFGGEVERVLNMVDGVVLLVDAFEGPMPQTKYVLRKALEQGLKPIVVINKIDRPDQRVDDVYDEVLELFMDLDADDDQLDFPCIYATARDGIAKYSMDDDNNDMTPLMETIIKEIPCPQGDADGPLQMMITNLEADEYVGKVAVGRIIRGKVKPNQNVVLLDGDSQTKAKIGKVYTYQGLSRVEVPEASMGEIVCLTGLGNVSIGYTVADAENPEALPTINIDEPTLSMTFGVNTSPFAGREGQFVTSRHLRDRLFKEVETNVSLRVEETDSADVFKVSGRGELHLSILIETMRREGYELQVGKPEVVYKTINGQKCEPMENLTIEVPQEYQGTVMMSLGTRKAELSNMTEVSGYMRMEFLIPARGLIGFRSELLTNTKGNGIMNHTFAGYVPYKGDIPGRARGSLVAFEQGETTGYGIFSLQDRGTMFI
;
A
#
# COMPACT_ATOMS: atom_id res chain seq x y z
N MET A 1 -52.31 -17.12 22.85
CA MET A 1 -50.90 -16.75 22.97
C MET A 1 -50.12 -18.04 23.21
N LYS A 2 -49.56 -18.65 22.14
CA LYS A 2 -48.75 -19.87 22.23
C LYS A 2 -47.29 -19.44 22.42
N ILE A 3 -46.66 -19.98 23.42
CA ILE A 3 -45.23 -19.80 23.69
C ILE A 3 -44.47 -20.62 22.64
N ILE A 4 -43.69 -19.97 21.81
CA ILE A 4 -42.83 -20.59 20.77
C ILE A 4 -41.40 -20.63 21.31
N ASP A 5 -40.73 -21.75 21.07
CA ASP A 5 -39.44 -22.13 21.62
C ASP A 5 -38.29 -21.24 21.05
N SER A 6 -37.23 -21.03 21.85
CA SER A 6 -36.17 -20.05 21.63
C SER A 6 -35.29 -20.24 20.37
N GLY A 7 -35.48 -21.35 19.65
CA GLY A 7 -34.78 -21.62 18.39
C GLY A 7 -35.38 -21.01 17.12
N GLU A 8 -36.65 -20.67 17.15
CA GLU A 8 -37.37 -20.11 15.99
C GLU A 8 -37.38 -18.56 15.96
N ILE A 9 -36.96 -17.91 17.04
CA ILE A 9 -37.02 -16.45 17.18
C ILE A 9 -36.01 -15.74 16.28
N LEU A 10 -34.86 -16.36 15.96
CA LEU A 10 -33.80 -15.73 15.12
C LEU A 10 -34.16 -15.66 13.63
N ALA A 11 -34.96 -16.57 13.12
CA ALA A 11 -35.38 -16.55 11.71
C ALA A 11 -36.58 -15.63 11.43
N TYR A 12 -37.37 -15.31 12.49
CA TYR A 12 -38.57 -14.45 12.36
C TYR A 12 -38.26 -12.95 12.48
N ASN A 13 -37.11 -12.60 13.07
CA ASN A 13 -36.76 -11.18 13.33
C ASN A 13 -36.58 -10.36 12.05
N CYS A 14 -36.09 -10.94 10.95
CA CYS A 14 -35.97 -10.23 9.67
C CYS A 14 -37.32 -10.00 8.96
N TYR A 15 -38.29 -10.88 9.17
CA TYR A 15 -39.58 -10.77 8.46
C TYR A 15 -40.56 -9.80 9.14
N VAL A 16 -40.53 -9.70 10.46
CA VAL A 16 -41.44 -8.82 11.23
C VAL A 16 -41.08 -7.34 11.06
N ILE A 17 -39.78 -7.01 10.90
CA ILE A 17 -39.33 -5.62 10.68
C ILE A 17 -39.80 -5.11 9.31
N THR A 18 -39.82 -5.96 8.28
CA THR A 18 -40.23 -5.57 6.93
C THR A 18 -41.75 -5.35 6.83
N GLU A 19 -42.57 -6.10 7.56
CA GLU A 19 -44.03 -5.91 7.54
C GLU A 19 -44.52 -4.72 8.39
N CYS A 20 -43.86 -4.38 9.50
CA CYS A 20 -44.22 -3.20 10.31
C CYS A 20 -43.97 -1.88 9.58
N VAL A 21 -42.94 -1.80 8.71
CA VAL A 21 -42.65 -0.61 7.89
C VAL A 21 -43.71 -0.38 6.81
N ILE A 22 -44.37 -1.44 6.32
CA ILE A 22 -45.39 -1.36 5.24
C ILE A 22 -46.74 -0.89 5.76
N TYR A 23 -47.08 -1.10 7.04
CA TYR A 23 -48.43 -0.77 7.58
C TYR A 23 -48.50 0.51 8.43
N GLY A 24 -47.43 1.25 8.60
CA GLY A 24 -47.48 2.59 9.20
C GLY A 24 -47.88 2.65 10.69
N GLU A 25 -47.84 1.56 11.43
CA GLU A 25 -48.11 1.56 12.86
C GLU A 25 -46.90 1.98 13.67
N GLN A 26 -47.06 2.98 14.52
CA GLN A 26 -46.00 3.48 15.42
C GLN A 26 -45.63 2.38 16.41
N VAL A 27 -44.43 1.86 16.29
CA VAL A 27 -43.81 0.96 17.28
C VAL A 27 -43.59 1.75 18.56
N THR A 28 -44.24 1.34 19.64
CA THR A 28 -44.11 2.01 20.94
C THR A 28 -42.69 1.84 21.51
N PRO A 29 -42.13 2.84 22.21
CA PRO A 29 -40.79 2.77 22.80
C PRO A 29 -40.51 1.58 23.72
N LEU A 30 -41.56 0.93 24.21
CA LEU A 30 -41.48 -0.24 25.08
C LEU A 30 -41.02 -1.51 24.35
N LEU A 31 -41.27 -1.64 23.04
CA LEU A 31 -40.83 -2.81 22.25
C LEU A 31 -39.36 -2.74 21.93
N PHE A 32 -38.79 -1.52 21.78
CA PHE A 32 -37.37 -1.30 21.57
C PHE A 32 -36.53 -1.59 22.83
N ALA A 33 -37.09 -1.34 24.02
CA ALA A 33 -36.42 -1.61 25.30
C ALA A 33 -36.37 -3.12 25.64
N LEU A 34 -37.26 -3.92 25.07
CA LEU A 34 -37.28 -5.38 25.26
C LEU A 34 -36.35 -6.14 24.29
N MET A 35 -35.87 -5.50 23.24
CA MET A 35 -34.94 -6.10 22.25
C MET A 35 -33.44 -5.82 22.58
N GLY A 36 -33.11 -5.49 23.81
CA GLY A 36 -31.79 -5.53 24.42
C GLY A 36 -30.67 -4.97 23.55
N GLY A 37 -30.59 -3.67 23.43
CA GLY A 37 -29.48 -2.96 22.84
C GLY A 37 -29.95 -1.59 22.37
N ILE A 38 -29.98 -0.62 23.25
CA ILE A 38 -29.91 0.79 22.81
C ILE A 38 -28.53 0.93 22.21
N GLU A 39 -28.41 0.79 20.87
CA GLU A 39 -27.23 1.28 20.18
C GLU A 39 -27.10 2.74 20.58
N LYS A 40 -26.06 3.06 21.36
CA LYS A 40 -25.74 4.45 21.64
C LYS A 40 -25.63 5.17 20.30
N PRO A 41 -26.19 6.37 20.16
CA PRO A 41 -26.05 7.12 18.92
C PRO A 41 -24.54 7.25 18.62
N MET A 42 -24.13 6.77 17.45
CA MET A 42 -22.76 6.96 16.97
C MET A 42 -22.50 8.47 16.92
N SER A 43 -21.42 8.90 17.56
CA SER A 43 -20.96 10.29 17.46
C SER A 43 -20.17 10.46 16.17
N THR A 44 -20.31 11.61 15.52
CA THR A 44 -19.52 12.01 14.36
C THR A 44 -18.47 13.04 14.77
N ASN A 45 -17.26 12.90 14.24
CA ASN A 45 -16.24 13.94 14.41
C ASN A 45 -16.24 14.86 13.18
N GLU A 46 -17.11 15.86 13.19
CA GLU A 46 -17.35 16.76 12.05
C GLU A 46 -16.09 17.58 11.65
N ASN A 47 -15.18 17.80 12.60
CA ASN A 47 -13.98 18.61 12.39
C ASN A 47 -12.79 17.80 11.83
N LEU A 48 -13.03 16.60 11.34
CA LEU A 48 -11.98 15.70 10.88
C LEU A 48 -12.35 15.03 9.56
N ARG A 49 -11.36 14.89 8.67
CA ARG A 49 -11.42 14.07 7.45
C ARG A 49 -10.14 13.26 7.35
N ASN A 50 -10.27 11.99 6.99
CA ASN A 50 -9.13 11.12 6.75
C ASN A 50 -9.15 10.66 5.31
N ILE A 51 -8.13 10.99 4.53
CA ILE A 51 -8.02 10.64 3.12
C ILE A 51 -6.72 9.94 2.82
N ALA A 52 -6.74 9.03 1.85
CA ALA A 52 -5.54 8.49 1.21
C ALA A 52 -5.42 9.03 -0.21
N ILE A 53 -4.20 9.28 -0.67
CA ILE A 53 -3.96 9.72 -2.05
C ILE A 53 -3.40 8.55 -2.85
N ILE A 54 -4.13 8.16 -3.89
CA ILE A 54 -3.80 7.10 -4.83
C ILE A 54 -3.35 7.74 -6.13
N ALA A 55 -2.16 7.39 -6.61
CA ALA A 55 -1.65 7.89 -7.88
C ALA A 55 -0.67 6.90 -8.50
N HIS A 56 -0.57 6.93 -9.82
CA HIS A 56 0.55 6.31 -10.52
C HIS A 56 1.83 7.13 -10.29
N VAL A 57 2.99 6.51 -10.53
CA VAL A 57 4.29 7.19 -10.55
C VAL A 57 4.23 8.35 -11.55
N ASP A 58 4.82 9.48 -11.19
CA ASP A 58 4.86 10.70 -12.00
C ASP A 58 3.51 11.40 -12.29
N HIS A 59 2.36 10.92 -11.82
CA HIS A 59 1.07 11.64 -11.94
C HIS A 59 1.01 12.91 -11.07
N GLY A 60 1.99 13.15 -10.20
CA GLY A 60 2.13 14.38 -9.44
C GLY A 60 1.58 14.34 -8.02
N LYS A 61 1.52 13.13 -7.41
CA LYS A 61 1.04 12.93 -6.03
C LYS A 61 1.75 13.82 -5.01
N THR A 62 3.07 13.76 -4.95
CA THR A 62 3.89 14.56 -4.03
C THR A 62 3.69 16.05 -4.26
N THR A 63 3.63 16.48 -5.52
CA THR A 63 3.40 17.87 -5.90
C THR A 63 2.02 18.37 -5.45
N LEU A 64 0.99 17.52 -5.55
CA LEU A 64 -0.36 17.85 -5.08
C LEU A 64 -0.39 18.04 -3.56
N VAL A 65 0.22 17.13 -2.81
CA VAL A 65 0.31 17.24 -1.34
C VAL A 65 1.11 18.48 -0.93
N ASP A 66 2.23 18.76 -1.59
CA ASP A 66 3.03 19.95 -1.34
C ASP A 66 2.21 21.23 -1.59
N ALA A 67 1.42 21.30 -2.67
CA ALA A 67 0.54 22.44 -2.95
C ALA A 67 -0.54 22.61 -1.87
N MET A 68 -1.17 21.53 -1.43
CA MET A 68 -2.15 21.54 -0.33
C MET A 68 -1.53 22.03 0.98
N LEU A 69 -0.32 21.55 1.31
CA LEU A 69 0.43 21.97 2.51
C LEU A 69 0.79 23.45 2.47
N GLN A 70 1.26 23.96 1.33
CA GLN A 70 1.63 25.37 1.17
C GLN A 70 0.44 26.30 1.35
N GLN A 71 -0.71 25.97 0.79
CA GLN A 71 -1.91 26.81 0.87
C GLN A 71 -2.66 26.69 2.19
N SER A 72 -2.42 25.66 2.99
CA SER A 72 -2.97 25.52 4.33
C SER A 72 -2.33 26.45 5.37
N HIS A 73 -1.37 27.32 4.98
CA HIS A 73 -0.66 28.25 5.86
C HIS A 73 0.04 27.63 7.09
N ILE A 74 0.36 26.34 7.04
CA ILE A 74 1.07 25.65 8.13
C ILE A 74 2.53 26.10 8.18
N PHE A 75 3.12 26.44 7.04
CA PHE A 75 4.49 26.96 6.96
C PHE A 75 4.54 28.46 7.21
N ARG A 76 5.56 28.90 7.95
CA ARG A 76 5.81 30.33 8.12
C ARG A 76 6.22 30.95 6.78
N SER A 77 5.81 32.18 6.52
CA SER A 77 6.05 32.91 5.24
C SER A 77 7.53 33.03 4.82
N ASN A 78 8.49 32.68 5.67
CA ASN A 78 9.92 32.70 5.43
C ASN A 78 10.58 31.31 5.44
N GLU A 79 9.82 30.23 5.55
CA GLU A 79 10.35 28.89 5.56
C GLU A 79 10.46 28.41 4.11
N GLN A 80 11.70 28.22 3.61
CA GLN A 80 11.92 27.59 2.32
C GLN A 80 11.59 26.10 2.45
N VAL A 81 10.42 25.72 1.99
CA VAL A 81 10.02 24.32 1.92
C VAL A 81 10.81 23.68 0.78
N ALA A 82 11.57 22.64 1.07
CA ALA A 82 12.24 21.87 0.04
C ALA A 82 11.19 21.24 -0.88
N GLU A 83 11.42 21.25 -2.19
CA GLU A 83 10.56 20.52 -3.13
C GLU A 83 10.52 19.02 -2.78
N ARG A 84 9.38 18.37 -2.93
CA ARG A 84 9.12 16.95 -2.61
C ARG A 84 9.31 16.61 -1.14
N VAL A 85 8.62 17.35 -0.28
CA VAL A 85 8.73 17.21 1.18
C VAL A 85 8.28 15.81 1.65
N MET A 86 7.33 15.18 0.96
CA MET A 86 6.86 13.84 1.29
C MET A 86 7.84 12.73 0.88
N ASP A 87 8.58 12.88 -0.21
CA ASP A 87 9.59 11.89 -0.66
C ASP A 87 10.93 12.14 0.05
N SER A 88 11.00 11.88 1.36
CA SER A 88 12.20 12.16 2.17
C SER A 88 13.29 11.10 2.01
N GLY A 89 12.97 9.90 1.52
CA GLY A 89 13.93 8.81 1.30
C GLY A 89 14.78 9.02 0.04
N ASP A 90 16.11 8.82 0.13
CA ASP A 90 16.98 8.94 -1.04
C ASP A 90 16.59 7.96 -2.16
N LEU A 91 16.18 6.73 -1.81
CA LEU A 91 15.71 5.72 -2.76
C LEU A 91 14.37 6.11 -3.40
N GLU A 92 13.47 6.74 -2.66
CA GLU A 92 12.20 7.25 -3.18
C GLU A 92 12.45 8.34 -4.21
N ARG A 93 13.36 9.29 -3.90
CA ARG A 93 13.72 10.39 -4.83
C ARG A 93 14.41 9.88 -6.09
N GLU A 94 15.34 8.91 -5.95
CA GLU A 94 16.08 8.35 -7.09
C GLU A 94 15.19 7.53 -8.02
N ARG A 95 14.21 6.80 -7.45
CA ARG A 95 13.33 5.92 -8.21
C ARG A 95 12.01 6.58 -8.62
N GLY A 96 11.69 7.76 -8.04
CA GLY A 96 10.44 8.46 -8.29
C GLY A 96 9.21 7.74 -7.73
N ILE A 97 9.35 6.83 -6.77
CA ILE A 97 8.26 6.03 -6.22
C ILE A 97 8.14 6.22 -4.71
N THR A 98 6.92 6.23 -4.19
CA THR A 98 6.68 6.13 -2.75
C THR A 98 6.88 4.67 -2.31
N ILE A 99 7.74 4.45 -1.33
CA ILE A 99 8.06 3.13 -0.78
C ILE A 99 7.30 2.92 0.54
N LEU A 100 7.35 3.93 1.43
CA LEU A 100 6.71 3.90 2.73
C LEU A 100 5.56 4.90 2.79
N SER A 101 4.46 4.48 3.39
CA SER A 101 3.35 5.38 3.68
C SER A 101 3.75 6.45 4.68
N LYS A 102 3.35 7.69 4.43
CA LYS A 102 3.60 8.83 5.31
C LYS A 102 2.29 9.52 5.65
N ASN A 103 2.23 10.02 6.88
CA ASN A 103 1.07 10.75 7.36
C ASN A 103 1.39 12.24 7.43
N THR A 104 0.48 13.05 6.98
CA THR A 104 0.50 14.50 7.17
C THR A 104 -0.91 15.01 7.49
N ALA A 105 -1.03 16.22 7.99
CA ALA A 105 -2.33 16.81 8.26
C ALA A 105 -2.32 18.29 7.94
N ILE A 106 -3.39 18.77 7.35
CA ILE A 106 -3.63 20.20 7.06
C ILE A 106 -4.87 20.69 7.80
N MET A 107 -4.91 22.00 8.02
CA MET A 107 -6.09 22.67 8.57
C MET A 107 -6.72 23.55 7.50
N TYR A 108 -7.98 23.34 7.20
CA TYR A 108 -8.73 24.18 6.28
C TYR A 108 -10.10 24.53 6.86
N ASN A 109 -10.41 25.82 6.99
CA ASN A 109 -11.66 26.33 7.58
C ASN A 109 -12.02 25.73 8.97
N GLY A 110 -11.01 25.42 9.81
CA GLY A 110 -11.21 24.82 11.14
C GLY A 110 -11.40 23.29 11.12
N ILE A 111 -11.39 22.67 9.95
CA ILE A 111 -11.46 21.22 9.77
C ILE A 111 -10.04 20.69 9.55
N LYS A 112 -9.69 19.65 10.27
CA LYS A 112 -8.42 18.92 10.09
C LYS A 112 -8.60 17.86 9.00
N ILE A 113 -7.72 17.87 8.01
CA ILE A 113 -7.66 16.85 6.96
C ILE A 113 -6.35 16.08 7.16
N ASN A 114 -6.46 14.83 7.62
CA ASN A 114 -5.35 13.90 7.65
C ASN A 114 -5.18 13.32 6.24
N ILE A 115 -3.97 13.36 5.73
CA ILE A 115 -3.59 12.86 4.41
C ILE A 115 -2.59 11.73 4.61
N VAL A 116 -2.94 10.54 4.14
CA VAL A 116 -2.05 9.38 4.16
C VAL A 116 -1.55 9.13 2.74
N ASP A 117 -0.24 9.21 2.58
CA ASP A 117 0.40 8.91 1.30
C ASP A 117 0.50 7.40 1.09
N THR A 118 0.08 6.89 -0.07
CA THR A 118 0.07 5.46 -0.37
C THR A 118 1.13 5.10 -1.41
N PRO A 119 1.84 3.97 -1.22
CA PRO A 119 2.64 3.41 -2.30
C PRO A 119 1.76 3.05 -3.51
N GLY A 120 2.23 3.37 -4.72
CA GLY A 120 1.49 3.05 -5.95
C GLY A 120 1.77 1.65 -6.50
N HIS A 121 2.83 0.96 -6.07
CA HIS A 121 3.25 -0.31 -6.64
C HIS A 121 2.66 -1.52 -5.90
N ALA A 122 2.20 -2.53 -6.65
CA ALA A 122 1.58 -3.75 -6.09
C ALA A 122 2.48 -4.53 -5.12
N ASP A 123 3.82 -4.45 -5.28
CA ASP A 123 4.78 -5.08 -4.37
C ASP A 123 4.67 -4.56 -2.92
N PHE A 124 4.06 -3.38 -2.72
CA PHE A 124 3.78 -2.77 -1.43
C PHE A 124 2.31 -2.90 -1.01
N GLY A 125 1.60 -3.88 -1.55
CA GLY A 125 0.18 -4.09 -1.28
C GLY A 125 -0.18 -4.17 0.21
N GLY A 126 0.68 -4.76 1.04
CA GLY A 126 0.47 -4.78 2.49
C GLY A 126 0.51 -3.40 3.15
N GLU A 127 1.31 -2.46 2.63
CA GLU A 127 1.30 -1.06 3.05
C GLU A 127 -0.03 -0.39 2.66
N VAL A 128 -0.48 -0.62 1.43
CA VAL A 128 -1.74 -0.08 0.91
C VAL A 128 -2.93 -0.53 1.76
N GLU A 129 -3.07 -1.83 2.03
CA GLU A 129 -4.16 -2.38 2.83
C GLU A 129 -4.21 -1.78 4.24
N ARG A 130 -3.05 -1.56 4.86
CA ARG A 130 -2.94 -0.91 6.18
C ARG A 130 -3.36 0.56 6.16
N VAL A 131 -2.93 1.29 5.14
CA VAL A 131 -3.27 2.71 4.96
C VAL A 131 -4.77 2.89 4.77
N LEU A 132 -5.39 2.09 3.90
CA LEU A 132 -6.81 2.18 3.60
C LEU A 132 -7.69 1.95 4.83
N ASN A 133 -7.24 1.15 5.80
CA ASN A 133 -7.95 0.98 7.08
C ASN A 133 -7.94 2.22 7.99
N MET A 134 -7.12 3.24 7.69
CA MET A 134 -7.06 4.47 8.49
C MET A 134 -7.92 5.61 7.94
N VAL A 135 -8.47 5.47 6.73
CA VAL A 135 -9.11 6.59 6.01
C VAL A 135 -10.60 6.36 5.77
N ASP A 136 -11.31 7.43 5.45
CA ASP A 136 -12.75 7.43 5.18
C ASP A 136 -13.04 7.65 3.69
N GLY A 137 -12.02 8.06 2.91
CA GLY A 137 -12.13 8.21 1.47
C GLY A 137 -10.76 8.31 0.80
N VAL A 138 -10.79 8.29 -0.53
CA VAL A 138 -9.58 8.29 -1.36
C VAL A 138 -9.62 9.36 -2.42
N VAL A 139 -8.47 9.96 -2.68
CA VAL A 139 -8.27 10.88 -3.81
C VAL A 139 -7.47 10.14 -4.87
N LEU A 140 -8.12 9.83 -5.99
CA LEU A 140 -7.51 9.21 -7.16
C LEU A 140 -6.94 10.30 -8.07
N LEU A 141 -5.62 10.36 -8.18
CA LEU A 141 -4.92 11.33 -9.03
C LEU A 141 -4.52 10.68 -10.36
N VAL A 142 -4.98 11.26 -11.46
CA VAL A 142 -4.75 10.76 -12.83
C VAL A 142 -4.12 11.87 -13.67
N ASP A 143 -3.14 11.53 -14.51
CA ASP A 143 -2.54 12.47 -15.48
C ASP A 143 -3.50 12.73 -16.64
N ALA A 144 -3.68 13.99 -17.04
CA ALA A 144 -4.60 14.42 -18.10
C ALA A 144 -4.24 13.88 -19.51
N PHE A 145 -3.05 13.35 -19.70
CA PHE A 145 -2.61 12.75 -20.96
C PHE A 145 -2.52 11.22 -20.88
N GLU A 146 -1.89 10.69 -19.80
CA GLU A 146 -1.64 9.26 -19.69
C GLU A 146 -2.91 8.47 -19.32
N GLY A 147 -3.83 9.08 -18.57
CA GLY A 147 -5.04 8.41 -18.10
C GLY A 147 -4.79 7.46 -16.91
N PRO A 148 -5.76 6.60 -16.57
CA PRO A 148 -5.64 5.66 -15.47
C PRO A 148 -4.69 4.51 -15.82
N MET A 149 -3.63 4.36 -15.04
CA MET A 149 -2.60 3.36 -15.25
C MET A 149 -2.88 2.06 -14.46
N PRO A 150 -2.43 0.87 -14.94
CA PRO A 150 -2.76 -0.42 -14.33
C PRO A 150 -2.35 -0.57 -12.86
N GLN A 151 -1.30 0.11 -12.40
CA GLN A 151 -0.89 0.07 -10.98
C GLN A 151 -1.93 0.68 -10.06
N THR A 152 -2.60 1.73 -10.52
CA THR A 152 -3.67 2.40 -9.78
C THR A 152 -4.90 1.51 -9.60
N LYS A 153 -5.15 0.60 -10.56
CA LYS A 153 -6.27 -0.35 -10.54
C LYS A 153 -6.28 -1.24 -9.27
N TYR A 154 -5.11 -1.72 -8.83
CA TYR A 154 -5.02 -2.54 -7.62
C TYR A 154 -5.42 -1.76 -6.36
N VAL A 155 -4.85 -0.58 -6.17
CA VAL A 155 -5.09 0.25 -4.98
C VAL A 155 -6.54 0.74 -4.95
N LEU A 156 -7.06 1.17 -6.11
CA LEU A 156 -8.44 1.61 -6.26
C LEU A 156 -9.43 0.48 -5.96
N ARG A 157 -9.20 -0.74 -6.49
CA ARG A 157 -10.02 -1.90 -6.18
C ARG A 157 -10.13 -2.13 -4.67
N LYS A 158 -8.99 -2.12 -3.96
CA LYS A 158 -8.96 -2.30 -2.51
C LYS A 158 -9.71 -1.19 -1.76
N ALA A 159 -9.67 0.02 -2.26
CA ALA A 159 -10.43 1.15 -1.69
C ALA A 159 -11.95 0.97 -1.90
N LEU A 160 -12.37 0.60 -3.11
CA LEU A 160 -13.78 0.36 -3.43
C LEU A 160 -14.35 -0.85 -2.68
N GLU A 161 -13.60 -1.97 -2.57
CA GLU A 161 -13.97 -3.14 -1.76
C GLU A 161 -14.22 -2.80 -0.28
N GLN A 162 -13.56 -1.77 0.26
CA GLN A 162 -13.76 -1.27 1.62
C GLN A 162 -14.87 -0.22 1.74
N GLY A 163 -15.54 0.11 0.63
CA GLY A 163 -16.60 1.12 0.61
C GLY A 163 -16.11 2.55 0.82
N LEU A 164 -14.83 2.84 0.54
CA LEU A 164 -14.29 4.18 0.66
C LEU A 164 -14.83 5.10 -0.44
N LYS A 165 -15.18 6.35 -0.07
CA LYS A 165 -15.69 7.35 -1.01
C LYS A 165 -14.53 7.88 -1.90
N PRO A 166 -14.61 7.76 -3.23
CA PRO A 166 -13.58 8.26 -4.14
C PRO A 166 -13.83 9.72 -4.53
N ILE A 167 -12.73 10.48 -4.70
CA ILE A 167 -12.68 11.77 -5.42
C ILE A 167 -11.65 11.60 -6.52
N VAL A 168 -11.99 11.97 -7.75
CA VAL A 168 -11.06 11.92 -8.88
C VAL A 168 -10.43 13.30 -9.10
N VAL A 169 -9.12 13.33 -9.30
CA VAL A 169 -8.39 14.55 -9.65
C VAL A 169 -7.63 14.30 -10.96
N ILE A 170 -8.04 14.97 -12.04
CA ILE A 170 -7.32 14.95 -13.31
C ILE A 170 -6.27 16.07 -13.27
N ASN A 171 -5.00 15.67 -13.18
CA ASN A 171 -3.87 16.57 -12.99
C ASN A 171 -3.12 16.85 -14.29
N LYS A 172 -2.31 17.91 -14.29
CA LYS A 172 -1.51 18.39 -15.42
C LYS A 172 -2.35 18.85 -16.61
N ILE A 173 -3.49 19.50 -16.34
CA ILE A 173 -4.37 20.06 -17.38
C ILE A 173 -3.71 21.21 -18.15
N ASP A 174 -2.56 21.72 -17.70
CA ASP A 174 -1.72 22.72 -18.38
C ASP A 174 -0.93 22.15 -19.56
N ARG A 175 -0.90 20.83 -19.74
CA ARG A 175 -0.18 20.18 -20.84
C ARG A 175 -0.88 20.50 -22.19
N PRO A 176 -0.12 20.80 -23.25
CA PRO A 176 -0.71 21.09 -24.58
C PRO A 176 -1.31 19.84 -25.24
N ASP A 177 -0.92 18.64 -24.82
CA ASP A 177 -1.35 17.33 -25.32
C ASP A 177 -2.40 16.65 -24.41
N GLN A 178 -2.97 17.41 -23.46
CA GLN A 178 -4.01 16.90 -22.55
C GLN A 178 -5.26 16.43 -23.34
N ARG A 179 -5.93 15.39 -22.84
CA ARG A 179 -7.15 14.78 -23.38
C ARG A 179 -8.16 14.50 -22.25
N VAL A 180 -8.51 15.53 -21.51
CA VAL A 180 -9.26 15.47 -20.25
C VAL A 180 -10.57 14.70 -20.38
N ASP A 181 -11.35 14.92 -21.45
CA ASP A 181 -12.63 14.27 -21.67
C ASP A 181 -12.47 12.75 -21.85
N ASP A 182 -11.49 12.34 -22.67
CA ASP A 182 -11.17 10.91 -22.86
C ASP A 182 -10.69 10.27 -21.57
N VAL A 183 -9.86 10.97 -20.78
CA VAL A 183 -9.36 10.48 -19.49
C VAL A 183 -10.48 10.32 -18.47
N TYR A 184 -11.46 11.22 -18.46
CA TYR A 184 -12.64 11.09 -17.62
C TYR A 184 -13.43 9.81 -17.94
N ASP A 185 -13.68 9.57 -19.24
CA ASP A 185 -14.38 8.37 -19.70
C ASP A 185 -13.58 7.09 -19.37
N GLU A 186 -12.25 7.10 -19.55
CA GLU A 186 -11.37 5.97 -19.16
C GLU A 186 -11.40 5.69 -17.65
N VAL A 187 -11.49 6.72 -16.81
CA VAL A 187 -11.65 6.57 -15.36
C VAL A 187 -13.02 5.96 -15.04
N LEU A 188 -14.08 6.41 -15.68
CA LEU A 188 -15.42 5.86 -15.50
C LEU A 188 -15.47 4.37 -15.91
N GLU A 189 -14.87 4.02 -17.05
CA GLU A 189 -14.72 2.62 -17.48
C GLU A 189 -13.93 1.80 -16.45
N LEU A 190 -12.85 2.36 -15.88
CA LEU A 190 -12.08 1.69 -14.84
C LEU A 190 -12.92 1.40 -13.58
N PHE A 191 -13.77 2.32 -13.15
CA PHE A 191 -14.66 2.10 -12.00
C PHE A 191 -15.69 1.00 -12.29
N MET A 192 -16.28 1.01 -13.49
CA MET A 192 -17.20 -0.06 -13.94
C MET A 192 -16.49 -1.43 -13.99
N ASP A 193 -15.26 -1.49 -14.49
CA ASP A 193 -14.43 -2.71 -14.53
C ASP A 193 -14.09 -3.26 -13.12
N LEU A 194 -14.16 -2.42 -12.10
CA LEU A 194 -13.90 -2.75 -10.70
C LEU A 194 -15.16 -3.04 -9.90
N ASP A 195 -16.31 -3.20 -10.57
CA ASP A 195 -17.62 -3.45 -9.96
C ASP A 195 -18.01 -2.38 -8.92
N ALA A 196 -17.67 -1.10 -9.18
CA ALA A 196 -18.07 0.02 -8.34
C ALA A 196 -19.59 0.15 -8.27
N ASP A 197 -20.12 0.47 -7.09
CA ASP A 197 -21.55 0.71 -6.91
C ASP A 197 -21.98 2.10 -7.44
N ASP A 198 -23.30 2.35 -7.49
CA ASP A 198 -23.85 3.60 -8.04
C ASP A 198 -23.35 4.84 -7.30
N ASP A 199 -23.15 4.75 -5.97
CA ASP A 199 -22.62 5.86 -5.16
C ASP A 199 -21.13 6.13 -5.42
N GLN A 200 -20.37 5.10 -5.80
CA GLN A 200 -18.97 5.19 -6.16
C GLN A 200 -18.78 5.66 -7.61
N LEU A 201 -19.71 5.33 -8.50
CA LEU A 201 -19.71 5.82 -9.89
C LEU A 201 -20.08 7.31 -10.00
N ASP A 202 -20.82 7.87 -9.03
CA ASP A 202 -21.13 9.30 -8.93
C ASP A 202 -19.98 10.04 -8.20
N PHE A 203 -18.75 9.82 -8.64
CA PHE A 203 -17.58 10.44 -8.04
C PHE A 203 -17.43 11.91 -8.46
N PRO A 204 -17.10 12.85 -7.55
CA PRO A 204 -16.73 14.21 -7.90
C PRO A 204 -15.39 14.22 -8.63
N CYS A 205 -15.31 15.00 -9.72
CA CYS A 205 -14.09 15.20 -10.50
C CYS A 205 -13.57 16.62 -10.35
N ILE A 206 -12.29 16.76 -10.06
CA ILE A 206 -11.57 18.05 -9.95
C ILE A 206 -10.45 18.08 -10.99
N TYR A 207 -10.28 19.21 -11.64
CA TYR A 207 -9.24 19.45 -12.63
C TYR A 207 -8.11 20.25 -11.98
N ALA A 208 -6.85 19.80 -12.11
CA ALA A 208 -5.75 20.41 -11.38
C ALA A 208 -4.49 20.62 -12.21
N THR A 209 -3.75 21.66 -11.83
CA THR A 209 -2.34 21.86 -12.14
C THR A 209 -1.59 21.92 -10.81
N ALA A 210 -1.27 20.74 -10.27
CA ALA A 210 -0.67 20.62 -8.93
C ALA A 210 0.63 21.42 -8.79
N ARG A 211 1.44 21.51 -9.86
CA ARG A 211 2.69 22.28 -9.87
C ARG A 211 2.45 23.77 -9.59
N ASP A 212 1.37 24.33 -10.11
CA ASP A 212 1.06 25.74 -9.95
C ASP A 212 0.10 25.99 -8.77
N GLY A 213 -0.30 24.92 -8.07
CA GLY A 213 -1.20 24.98 -6.91
C GLY A 213 -2.63 25.38 -7.27
N ILE A 214 -3.13 24.93 -8.42
CA ILE A 214 -4.44 25.30 -8.96
C ILE A 214 -5.34 24.07 -9.04
N ALA A 215 -6.59 24.21 -8.59
CA ALA A 215 -7.65 23.23 -8.74
C ALA A 215 -8.94 23.92 -9.21
N LYS A 216 -9.76 23.24 -10.02
CA LYS A 216 -10.96 23.77 -10.67
C LYS A 216 -12.09 22.76 -10.64
N TYR A 217 -13.34 23.21 -10.56
CA TYR A 217 -14.52 22.36 -10.74
C TYR A 217 -14.81 22.05 -12.21
N SER A 218 -14.42 22.94 -13.14
CA SER A 218 -14.52 22.75 -14.58
C SER A 218 -13.31 23.36 -15.28
N MET A 219 -13.06 22.97 -16.54
CA MET A 219 -11.96 23.50 -17.34
C MET A 219 -12.06 25.02 -17.58
N ASP A 220 -13.28 25.57 -17.57
CA ASP A 220 -13.57 26.99 -17.83
C ASP A 220 -13.48 27.86 -16.57
N ASP A 221 -13.26 27.30 -15.39
CA ASP A 221 -13.16 28.05 -14.13
C ASP A 221 -11.89 28.90 -14.08
N ASP A 222 -12.03 30.12 -13.54
CA ASP A 222 -10.91 31.05 -13.33
C ASP A 222 -10.21 30.91 -11.99
N ASN A 223 -10.42 29.81 -11.27
CA ASN A 223 -9.84 29.59 -9.96
C ASN A 223 -8.31 29.44 -10.01
N ASN A 224 -7.59 30.01 -9.04
CA ASN A 224 -6.13 30.10 -8.99
C ASN A 224 -5.52 29.51 -7.71
N ASP A 225 -6.25 28.69 -6.98
CA ASP A 225 -5.80 28.04 -5.76
C ASP A 225 -6.37 26.61 -5.62
N MET A 226 -6.06 25.93 -4.51
CA MET A 226 -6.53 24.56 -4.24
C MET A 226 -7.89 24.51 -3.52
N THR A 227 -8.57 25.64 -3.34
CA THR A 227 -9.86 25.73 -2.64
C THR A 227 -10.88 24.69 -3.16
N PRO A 228 -11.09 24.51 -4.48
CA PRO A 228 -12.06 23.54 -5.00
C PRO A 228 -11.79 22.11 -4.52
N LEU A 229 -10.54 21.69 -4.48
CA LEU A 229 -10.18 20.36 -3.98
C LEU A 229 -10.43 20.23 -2.47
N MET A 230 -10.00 21.24 -1.68
CA MET A 230 -10.20 21.24 -0.23
C MET A 230 -11.68 21.19 0.16
N GLU A 231 -12.51 22.00 -0.51
CA GLU A 231 -13.95 22.05 -0.28
C GLU A 231 -14.63 20.75 -0.68
N THR A 232 -14.23 20.15 -1.82
CA THR A 232 -14.73 18.85 -2.25
C THR A 232 -14.40 17.76 -1.25
N ILE A 233 -13.17 17.71 -0.72
CA ILE A 233 -12.79 16.76 0.33
C ILE A 233 -13.68 16.90 1.56
N ILE A 234 -13.92 18.13 2.01
CA ILE A 234 -14.76 18.39 3.20
C ILE A 234 -16.22 18.00 2.97
N LYS A 235 -16.74 18.24 1.76
CA LYS A 235 -18.13 17.99 1.42
C LYS A 235 -18.43 16.51 1.18
N GLU A 236 -17.57 15.83 0.44
CA GLU A 236 -17.84 14.49 -0.10
C GLU A 236 -17.28 13.35 0.78
N ILE A 237 -16.14 13.57 1.46
CA ILE A 237 -15.60 12.54 2.33
C ILE A 237 -16.37 12.52 3.65
N PRO A 238 -16.89 11.36 4.07
CA PRO A 238 -17.64 11.26 5.31
C PRO A 238 -16.78 11.58 6.54
N CYS A 239 -17.42 12.14 7.56
CA CYS A 239 -16.80 12.34 8.87
C CYS A 239 -16.57 10.98 9.53
N PRO A 240 -15.48 10.79 10.29
CA PRO A 240 -15.31 9.63 11.14
C PRO A 240 -16.49 9.41 12.07
N GLN A 241 -16.99 8.18 12.13
CA GLN A 241 -18.13 7.78 12.96
C GLN A 241 -17.71 6.72 13.97
N GLY A 242 -18.23 6.79 15.20
CA GLY A 242 -17.96 5.81 16.24
C GLY A 242 -18.46 6.27 17.62
N ASP A 243 -18.24 5.48 18.66
CA ASP A 243 -18.55 5.85 20.05
C ASP A 243 -17.33 6.55 20.69
N ALA A 244 -17.35 7.88 20.73
CA ALA A 244 -16.26 8.69 21.31
C ALA A 244 -16.11 8.54 22.83
N ASP A 245 -17.15 8.10 23.53
CA ASP A 245 -17.14 7.92 24.99
C ASP A 245 -17.07 6.44 25.40
N GLY A 246 -16.95 5.55 24.42
CA GLY A 246 -16.75 4.11 24.64
C GLY A 246 -15.34 3.75 25.11
N PRO A 247 -15.11 2.46 25.45
CA PRO A 247 -13.77 1.98 25.79
C PRO A 247 -12.82 2.12 24.58
N LEU A 248 -11.58 2.52 24.87
CA LEU A 248 -10.56 2.75 23.84
C LEU A 248 -10.36 1.51 22.96
N GLN A 249 -10.32 1.74 21.67
CA GLN A 249 -10.02 0.74 20.65
C GLN A 249 -9.27 1.41 19.49
N MET A 250 -8.04 0.98 19.23
CA MET A 250 -7.18 1.49 18.16
C MET A 250 -6.37 0.34 17.58
N MET A 251 -6.28 0.24 16.26
CA MET A 251 -5.40 -0.70 15.58
C MET A 251 -4.05 -0.05 15.26
N ILE A 252 -2.97 -0.78 15.50
CA ILE A 252 -1.63 -0.36 15.08
C ILE A 252 -1.46 -0.74 13.62
N THR A 253 -1.39 0.26 12.74
CA THR A 253 -1.29 0.10 11.30
C THR A 253 0.13 0.32 10.78
N ASN A 254 0.93 1.12 11.50
CA ASN A 254 2.32 1.37 11.16
C ASN A 254 3.19 1.48 12.42
N LEU A 255 4.48 1.19 12.26
CA LEU A 255 5.50 1.37 13.30
C LEU A 255 6.63 2.24 12.77
N GLU A 256 6.96 3.26 13.53
CA GLU A 256 8.12 4.11 13.29
C GLU A 256 9.16 3.88 14.38
N ALA A 257 10.43 4.01 14.03
CA ALA A 257 11.52 3.97 14.98
C ALA A 257 12.00 5.41 15.27
N ASP A 258 12.09 5.74 16.55
CA ASP A 258 12.65 7.01 17.00
C ASP A 258 13.83 6.71 17.92
N GLU A 259 14.96 7.38 17.70
CA GLU A 259 16.20 7.12 18.43
C GLU A 259 16.11 7.40 19.95
N TYR A 260 15.18 8.29 20.35
CA TYR A 260 15.03 8.73 21.74
C TYR A 260 13.90 8.05 22.48
N VAL A 261 12.79 7.76 21.81
CA VAL A 261 11.58 7.21 22.44
C VAL A 261 11.31 5.75 22.04
N GLY A 262 12.12 5.18 21.15
CA GLY A 262 12.01 3.80 20.70
C GLY A 262 10.90 3.61 19.66
N LYS A 263 10.12 2.52 19.78
CA LYS A 263 9.02 2.23 18.86
C LYS A 263 7.85 3.19 19.07
N VAL A 264 7.38 3.78 17.97
CA VAL A 264 6.20 4.65 17.91
C VAL A 264 5.12 3.92 17.12
N ALA A 265 4.01 3.61 17.77
CA ALA A 265 2.87 2.95 17.14
C ALA A 265 1.95 3.99 16.51
N VAL A 266 1.68 3.85 15.21
CA VAL A 266 0.78 4.73 14.45
C VAL A 266 -0.50 3.99 14.13
N GLY A 267 -1.65 4.65 14.28
CA GLY A 267 -2.94 4.09 13.93
C GLY A 267 -4.09 5.06 14.15
N ARG A 268 -5.27 4.62 13.73
CA ARG A 268 -6.52 5.38 13.90
C ARG A 268 -7.27 4.90 15.13
N ILE A 269 -7.78 5.84 15.93
CA ILE A 269 -8.70 5.54 17.02
C ILE A 269 -10.07 5.22 16.44
N ILE A 270 -10.52 3.99 16.61
CA ILE A 270 -11.84 3.55 16.11
C ILE A 270 -12.93 3.91 17.13
N ARG A 271 -12.64 3.79 18.43
CA ARG A 271 -13.57 4.06 19.52
C ARG A 271 -12.85 4.65 20.72
N GLY A 272 -13.54 5.51 21.45
CA GLY A 272 -13.05 6.08 22.71
C GLY A 272 -12.06 7.21 22.53
N LYS A 273 -11.25 7.41 23.57
CA LYS A 273 -10.24 8.47 23.70
C LYS A 273 -8.94 7.91 24.26
N VAL A 274 -7.84 8.52 23.88
CA VAL A 274 -6.50 8.16 24.34
C VAL A 274 -5.84 9.36 25.03
N LYS A 275 -5.13 9.08 26.15
CA LYS A 275 -4.41 10.11 26.93
C LYS A 275 -2.99 9.62 27.27
N PRO A 276 -2.03 10.53 27.45
CA PRO A 276 -0.73 10.19 28.04
C PRO A 276 -0.88 9.52 29.42
N ASN A 277 0.00 8.57 29.70
CA ASN A 277 0.01 7.80 30.95
C ASN A 277 -1.18 6.87 31.19
N GLN A 278 -2.07 6.65 30.22
CA GLN A 278 -3.19 5.72 30.31
C GLN A 278 -2.68 4.27 30.31
N ASN A 279 -3.29 3.44 31.17
CA ASN A 279 -3.06 2.00 31.14
C ASN A 279 -3.94 1.39 30.06
N VAL A 280 -3.34 0.51 29.25
CA VAL A 280 -4.00 -0.16 28.12
C VAL A 280 -3.60 -1.62 28.07
N VAL A 281 -4.29 -2.39 27.26
CA VAL A 281 -3.96 -3.77 26.94
C VAL A 281 -3.67 -3.86 25.43
N LEU A 282 -2.59 -4.50 25.08
CA LEU A 282 -2.24 -4.86 23.71
C LEU A 282 -2.80 -6.25 23.43
N LEU A 283 -3.60 -6.37 22.38
CA LEU A 283 -4.23 -7.61 21.95
C LEU A 283 -3.62 -8.07 20.63
N ASP A 284 -3.19 -9.34 20.61
CA ASP A 284 -2.67 -10.05 19.44
C ASP A 284 -3.40 -11.40 19.37
N GLY A 285 -4.48 -11.46 18.61
CA GLY A 285 -5.39 -12.59 18.65
C GLY A 285 -5.88 -12.85 20.09
N ASP A 286 -5.59 -14.04 20.62
CA ASP A 286 -5.96 -14.42 21.99
C ASP A 286 -4.95 -13.94 23.07
N SER A 287 -3.82 -13.40 22.66
CA SER A 287 -2.77 -12.94 23.57
C SER A 287 -3.06 -11.52 24.07
N GLN A 288 -2.87 -11.31 25.38
CA GLN A 288 -3.09 -10.01 26.03
C GLN A 288 -1.84 -9.59 26.81
N THR A 289 -1.34 -8.39 26.52
CA THR A 289 -0.19 -7.81 27.20
C THR A 289 -0.54 -6.45 27.77
N LYS A 290 -0.32 -6.23 29.07
CA LYS A 290 -0.53 -4.93 29.70
C LYS A 290 0.56 -3.96 29.28
N ALA A 291 0.16 -2.75 28.90
CA ALA A 291 1.05 -1.67 28.53
C ALA A 291 0.59 -0.33 29.13
N LYS A 292 1.47 0.65 29.05
CA LYS A 292 1.16 2.03 29.46
C LYS A 292 1.58 2.97 28.36
N ILE A 293 0.67 3.84 27.93
CA ILE A 293 0.96 4.89 26.95
C ILE A 293 1.92 5.91 27.59
N GLY A 294 3.00 6.22 26.91
CA GLY A 294 3.93 7.27 27.29
C GLY A 294 3.36 8.63 26.89
N LYS A 295 3.52 8.99 25.63
CA LYS A 295 3.03 10.22 25.03
C LYS A 295 2.10 9.92 23.86
N VAL A 296 1.22 10.89 23.58
CA VAL A 296 0.27 10.88 22.45
C VAL A 296 0.62 12.03 21.54
N TYR A 297 0.79 11.75 20.26
CA TYR A 297 1.04 12.75 19.23
C TYR A 297 -0.01 12.66 18.13
N THR A 298 -0.30 13.79 17.49
CA THR A 298 -1.04 13.88 16.23
C THR A 298 -0.19 14.59 15.19
N TYR A 299 -0.56 14.48 13.92
CA TYR A 299 0.15 15.17 12.85
C TYR A 299 -0.35 16.62 12.70
N GLN A 300 0.58 17.55 12.47
CA GLN A 300 0.33 18.91 12.03
C GLN A 300 1.38 19.27 10.97
N GLY A 301 0.96 19.40 9.73
CA GLY A 301 1.89 19.32 8.61
C GLY A 301 2.61 17.99 8.64
N LEU A 302 3.89 18.00 8.46
CA LEU A 302 4.78 16.81 8.53
C LEU A 302 5.26 16.49 9.95
N SER A 303 5.01 17.37 10.90
CA SER A 303 5.52 17.24 12.27
C SER A 303 4.52 16.53 13.16
N ARG A 304 5.05 15.78 14.13
CA ARG A 304 4.28 15.21 15.23
C ARG A 304 4.18 16.21 16.37
N VAL A 305 2.97 16.54 16.81
CA VAL A 305 2.70 17.46 17.90
C VAL A 305 2.11 16.70 19.08
N GLU A 306 2.69 16.84 20.26
CA GLU A 306 2.19 16.23 21.49
C GLU A 306 0.84 16.84 21.88
N VAL A 307 -0.15 15.97 22.16
CA VAL A 307 -1.50 16.38 22.54
C VAL A 307 -1.88 15.78 23.90
N PRO A 308 -2.68 16.50 24.70
CA PRO A 308 -3.14 16.01 26.00
C PRO A 308 -4.19 14.90 25.88
N GLU A 309 -4.88 14.82 24.78
CA GLU A 309 -5.93 13.84 24.49
C GLU A 309 -6.17 13.79 22.98
N ALA A 310 -6.50 12.61 22.47
CA ALA A 310 -7.05 12.42 21.13
C ALA A 310 -8.28 11.51 21.19
N SER A 311 -9.23 11.70 20.27
CA SER A 311 -10.52 11.00 20.29
C SER A 311 -10.75 10.21 19.02
N MET A 312 -11.83 9.44 19.00
CA MET A 312 -12.33 8.65 17.89
C MET A 312 -12.20 9.38 16.54
N GLY A 313 -11.72 8.67 15.53
CA GLY A 313 -11.45 9.12 14.17
C GLY A 313 -10.02 9.65 13.94
N GLU A 314 -9.32 10.13 14.97
CA GLU A 314 -7.99 10.73 14.83
C GLU A 314 -6.90 9.69 14.56
N ILE A 315 -5.94 10.04 13.69
CA ILE A 315 -4.72 9.27 13.46
C ILE A 315 -3.67 9.75 14.47
N VAL A 316 -3.21 8.84 15.32
CA VAL A 316 -2.30 9.14 16.42
C VAL A 316 -1.03 8.33 16.38
N CYS A 317 0.01 8.88 17.03
CA CYS A 317 1.26 8.19 17.29
C CYS A 317 1.39 7.99 18.82
N LEU A 318 1.53 6.74 19.25
CA LEU A 318 1.65 6.36 20.65
C LEU A 318 3.05 5.85 20.95
N THR A 319 3.61 6.31 22.09
CA THR A 319 4.92 5.83 22.59
C THR A 319 4.76 5.08 23.89
N GLY A 320 5.81 4.37 24.33
CA GLY A 320 5.85 3.70 25.63
C GLY A 320 5.16 2.34 25.68
N LEU A 321 4.60 1.84 24.59
CA LEU A 321 3.88 0.57 24.54
C LEU A 321 4.77 -0.68 24.66
N GLY A 322 6.09 -0.52 24.59
CA GLY A 322 7.05 -1.62 24.68
C GLY A 322 7.16 -2.44 23.39
N ASN A 323 7.08 -3.75 23.49
CA ASN A 323 7.18 -4.64 22.33
C ASN A 323 5.81 -4.76 21.64
N VAL A 324 5.64 -3.99 20.58
CA VAL A 324 4.42 -3.95 19.76
C VAL A 324 4.73 -4.34 18.32
N SER A 325 3.71 -4.87 17.66
CA SER A 325 3.75 -5.21 16.23
C SER A 325 2.56 -4.60 15.52
N ILE A 326 2.67 -4.49 14.21
CA ILE A 326 1.56 -4.06 13.34
C ILE A 326 0.44 -5.11 13.41
N GLY A 327 -0.81 -4.63 13.40
CA GLY A 327 -1.99 -5.49 13.56
C GLY A 327 -2.45 -5.67 15.00
N TYR A 328 -1.65 -5.27 16.01
CA TYR A 328 -2.09 -5.29 17.40
C TYR A 328 -3.19 -4.27 17.63
N THR A 329 -4.17 -4.63 18.48
CA THR A 329 -5.16 -3.69 18.98
C THR A 329 -4.72 -3.11 20.31
N VAL A 330 -4.67 -1.78 20.41
CA VAL A 330 -4.56 -1.06 21.68
C VAL A 330 -5.96 -0.86 22.23
N ALA A 331 -6.27 -1.54 23.33
CA ALA A 331 -7.60 -1.55 23.92
C ALA A 331 -7.61 -1.03 25.35
N ASP A 332 -8.81 -0.64 25.81
CA ASP A 332 -9.05 -0.28 27.20
C ASP A 332 -8.67 -1.43 28.13
N ALA A 333 -8.10 -1.10 29.30
CA ALA A 333 -7.62 -2.09 30.26
C ALA A 333 -8.72 -2.85 31.00
N GLU A 334 -9.91 -2.23 31.16
CA GLU A 334 -11.05 -2.81 31.89
C GLU A 334 -11.97 -3.60 30.96
N ASN A 335 -12.11 -3.14 29.70
CA ASN A 335 -12.97 -3.73 28.67
C ASN A 335 -12.18 -3.98 27.38
N PRO A 336 -11.22 -4.92 27.37
CA PRO A 336 -10.40 -5.19 26.19
C PRO A 336 -11.21 -5.90 25.11
N GLU A 337 -11.23 -5.31 23.91
CA GLU A 337 -11.89 -5.87 22.74
C GLU A 337 -10.98 -5.74 21.53
N ALA A 338 -10.67 -6.86 20.87
CA ALA A 338 -9.79 -6.90 19.70
C ALA A 338 -10.55 -6.43 18.44
N LEU A 339 -9.86 -5.68 17.60
CA LEU A 339 -10.31 -5.40 16.23
C LEU A 339 -10.02 -6.61 15.32
N PRO A 340 -10.75 -6.78 14.22
CA PRO A 340 -10.41 -7.76 13.20
C PRO A 340 -8.98 -7.56 12.72
N THR A 341 -8.23 -8.64 12.59
CA THR A 341 -6.85 -8.58 12.08
C THR A 341 -6.83 -8.13 10.63
N ILE A 342 -5.86 -7.28 10.27
CA ILE A 342 -5.65 -6.88 8.88
C ILE A 342 -5.20 -8.12 8.10
N ASN A 343 -5.95 -8.47 7.06
CA ASN A 343 -5.58 -9.57 6.19
C ASN A 343 -4.52 -9.07 5.19
N ILE A 344 -3.26 -9.40 5.44
CA ILE A 344 -2.15 -9.03 4.56
C ILE A 344 -1.83 -10.22 3.67
N ASP A 345 -1.80 -9.97 2.37
CA ASP A 345 -1.42 -11.00 1.40
C ASP A 345 -0.02 -11.56 1.68
N GLU A 346 0.11 -12.87 1.56
CA GLU A 346 1.37 -13.56 1.83
C GLU A 346 2.45 -13.29 0.77
N PRO A 347 3.75 -13.40 1.17
CA PRO A 347 4.86 -13.31 0.23
C PRO A 347 4.77 -14.32 -0.91
N THR A 348 5.08 -13.89 -2.14
CA THR A 348 5.07 -14.74 -3.35
C THR A 348 6.47 -15.11 -3.85
N LEU A 349 7.48 -14.31 -3.51
CA LEU A 349 8.89 -14.53 -3.88
C LEU A 349 9.76 -14.72 -2.65
N SER A 350 10.81 -15.53 -2.78
CA SER A 350 11.84 -15.72 -1.76
C SER A 350 13.23 -15.67 -2.37
N MET A 351 14.19 -15.17 -1.62
CA MET A 351 15.61 -15.18 -1.95
C MET A 351 16.44 -15.59 -0.73
N THR A 352 17.61 -16.14 -0.96
CA THR A 352 18.57 -16.37 0.12
C THR A 352 19.47 -15.17 0.28
N PHE A 353 19.67 -14.74 1.52
CA PHE A 353 20.58 -13.67 1.94
C PHE A 353 21.68 -14.31 2.80
N GLY A 354 22.90 -14.17 2.40
CA GLY A 354 24.04 -14.76 3.09
C GLY A 354 25.18 -13.77 3.29
N VAL A 355 26.12 -14.14 4.15
CA VAL A 355 27.36 -13.37 4.29
C VAL A 355 28.17 -13.40 3.01
N ASN A 356 28.87 -12.33 2.71
CA ASN A 356 29.78 -12.29 1.57
C ASN A 356 30.98 -13.21 1.82
N THR A 357 31.05 -14.32 1.09
CA THR A 357 32.15 -15.29 1.17
C THR A 357 33.23 -15.08 0.11
N SER A 358 33.13 -13.98 -0.67
CA SER A 358 34.13 -13.67 -1.68
C SER A 358 35.48 -13.27 -1.05
N PRO A 359 36.61 -13.40 -1.79
CA PRO A 359 37.94 -12.94 -1.31
C PRO A 359 38.03 -11.42 -1.04
N PHE A 360 37.00 -10.67 -1.42
CA PHE A 360 36.92 -9.21 -1.28
C PHE A 360 35.97 -8.77 -0.16
N ALA A 361 35.46 -9.71 0.63
CA ALA A 361 34.60 -9.40 1.76
C ALA A 361 35.26 -8.40 2.73
N GLY A 362 34.51 -7.39 3.17
CA GLY A 362 34.96 -6.36 4.10
C GLY A 362 35.71 -5.18 3.43
N ARG A 363 35.69 -5.07 2.10
CA ARG A 363 36.32 -3.94 1.41
C ARG A 363 35.42 -2.72 1.26
N GLU A 364 34.15 -2.92 1.07
CA GLU A 364 33.18 -1.84 0.82
C GLU A 364 32.20 -1.64 1.98
N GLY A 365 31.84 -2.72 2.69
CA GLY A 365 30.92 -2.66 3.82
C GLY A 365 31.60 -2.86 5.17
N GLN A 366 30.97 -2.34 6.22
CA GLN A 366 31.42 -2.50 7.60
C GLN A 366 30.78 -3.72 8.28
N PHE A 367 29.58 -4.10 7.85
CA PHE A 367 28.78 -5.18 8.45
C PHE A 367 28.85 -6.44 7.59
N VAL A 368 29.78 -7.33 7.90
CA VAL A 368 30.12 -8.51 7.08
C VAL A 368 29.85 -9.84 7.81
N THR A 369 29.29 -9.82 9.03
CA THR A 369 29.08 -11.04 9.83
C THR A 369 27.64 -11.51 9.78
N SER A 370 27.41 -12.82 9.92
CA SER A 370 26.06 -13.42 10.00
C SER A 370 25.22 -12.83 11.13
N ARG A 371 25.83 -12.47 12.25
CA ARG A 371 25.13 -11.83 13.37
C ARG A 371 24.58 -10.45 12.96
N HIS A 372 25.39 -9.59 12.33
CA HIS A 372 24.93 -8.29 11.86
C HIS A 372 23.80 -8.44 10.83
N LEU A 373 23.96 -9.37 9.88
CA LEU A 373 22.97 -9.66 8.87
C LEU A 373 21.64 -10.14 9.50
N ARG A 374 21.73 -11.09 10.46
CA ARG A 374 20.58 -11.60 11.20
C ARG A 374 19.84 -10.48 11.92
N ASP A 375 20.55 -9.73 12.77
CA ASP A 375 19.94 -8.68 13.60
C ASP A 375 19.24 -7.63 12.72
N ARG A 376 19.85 -7.28 11.57
CA ARG A 376 19.25 -6.32 10.62
C ARG A 376 18.01 -6.87 9.93
N LEU A 377 18.05 -8.12 9.44
CA LEU A 377 16.92 -8.74 8.76
C LEU A 377 15.72 -8.93 9.72
N PHE A 378 15.96 -9.39 10.95
CA PHE A 378 14.88 -9.54 11.93
C PHE A 378 14.32 -8.19 12.40
N LYS A 379 15.15 -7.14 12.47
CA LYS A 379 14.68 -5.77 12.73
C LYS A 379 13.77 -5.26 11.61
N GLU A 380 14.06 -5.59 10.35
CA GLU A 380 13.20 -5.21 9.21
C GLU A 380 11.80 -5.81 9.33
N VAL A 381 11.70 -7.09 9.70
CA VAL A 381 10.39 -7.76 9.87
C VAL A 381 9.50 -7.10 10.93
N GLU A 382 10.09 -6.41 11.91
CA GLU A 382 9.31 -5.71 12.94
C GLU A 382 8.48 -4.54 12.37
N THR A 383 8.97 -3.90 11.31
CA THR A 383 8.31 -2.75 10.66
C THR A 383 7.67 -3.11 9.33
N ASN A 384 8.14 -4.17 8.67
CA ASN A 384 7.69 -4.61 7.36
C ASN A 384 6.99 -5.98 7.44
N VAL A 385 5.68 -5.95 7.62
CA VAL A 385 4.87 -7.17 7.80
C VAL A 385 4.71 -8.00 6.52
N SER A 386 5.00 -7.42 5.36
CA SER A 386 4.99 -8.13 4.08
C SER A 386 6.28 -8.92 3.82
N LEU A 387 7.24 -8.83 4.74
CA LEU A 387 8.51 -9.54 4.70
C LEU A 387 8.50 -10.69 5.70
N ARG A 388 9.01 -11.84 5.29
CA ARG A 388 9.24 -12.99 6.17
C ARG A 388 10.72 -13.38 6.11
N VAL A 389 11.33 -13.58 7.25
CA VAL A 389 12.72 -14.04 7.37
C VAL A 389 12.72 -15.38 8.11
N GLU A 390 13.34 -16.37 7.51
CA GLU A 390 13.48 -17.72 8.06
C GLU A 390 14.97 -18.09 8.13
N GLU A 391 15.37 -18.70 9.23
CA GLU A 391 16.71 -19.30 9.35
C GLU A 391 16.77 -20.57 8.47
N THR A 392 17.94 -20.82 7.89
CA THR A 392 18.19 -22.03 7.10
C THR A 392 19.07 -23.02 7.88
N ASP A 393 19.36 -24.18 7.31
CA ASP A 393 20.29 -25.15 7.90
C ASP A 393 21.72 -24.58 8.04
N SER A 394 22.03 -23.51 7.36
CA SER A 394 23.30 -22.77 7.47
C SER A 394 23.10 -21.51 8.34
N ALA A 395 23.94 -21.36 9.36
CA ALA A 395 23.93 -20.17 10.24
C ALA A 395 24.28 -18.86 9.52
N ASP A 396 24.85 -18.93 8.33
CA ASP A 396 25.33 -17.79 7.54
C ASP A 396 24.37 -17.40 6.42
N VAL A 397 23.23 -18.10 6.27
CA VAL A 397 22.26 -17.90 5.18
C VAL A 397 20.85 -17.82 5.74
N PHE A 398 20.11 -16.81 5.35
CA PHE A 398 18.72 -16.58 5.72
C PHE A 398 17.84 -16.64 4.47
N LYS A 399 16.64 -17.19 4.58
CA LYS A 399 15.64 -17.14 3.52
C LYS A 399 14.73 -15.94 3.78
N VAL A 400 14.71 -15.01 2.85
CA VAL A 400 13.91 -13.79 2.91
C VAL A 400 12.83 -13.87 1.85
N SER A 401 11.57 -13.75 2.27
CA SER A 401 10.42 -13.82 1.38
C SER A 401 9.69 -12.48 1.38
N GLY A 402 9.31 -11.98 0.20
CA GLY A 402 8.63 -10.71 -0.02
C GLY A 402 7.57 -10.80 -1.11
N ARG A 403 6.84 -9.72 -1.34
CA ARG A 403 5.73 -9.66 -2.30
C ARG A 403 6.20 -9.70 -3.75
N GLY A 404 7.34 -9.10 -4.07
CA GLY A 404 7.84 -9.01 -5.43
C GLY A 404 9.33 -8.68 -5.53
N GLU A 405 9.83 -8.63 -6.77
CA GLU A 405 11.25 -8.34 -7.04
C GLU A 405 11.65 -6.94 -6.58
N LEU A 406 10.77 -5.94 -6.76
CA LEU A 406 11.05 -4.56 -6.35
C LEU A 406 11.19 -4.45 -4.84
N HIS A 407 10.29 -5.09 -4.07
CA HIS A 407 10.34 -5.10 -2.62
C HIS A 407 11.67 -5.64 -2.09
N LEU A 408 12.09 -6.82 -2.58
CA LEU A 408 13.37 -7.41 -2.18
C LEU A 408 14.58 -6.60 -2.68
N SER A 409 14.52 -5.98 -3.87
CA SER A 409 15.61 -5.16 -4.39
C SER A 409 15.80 -3.86 -3.59
N ILE A 410 14.73 -3.29 -3.07
CA ILE A 410 14.79 -2.12 -2.19
C ILE A 410 15.44 -2.48 -0.86
N LEU A 411 15.07 -3.61 -0.27
CA LEU A 411 15.72 -4.11 0.94
C LEU A 411 17.23 -4.29 0.74
N ILE A 412 17.64 -4.94 -0.34
CA ILE A 412 19.07 -5.14 -0.68
C ILE A 412 19.80 -3.80 -0.80
N GLU A 413 19.21 -2.86 -1.53
CA GLU A 413 19.83 -1.55 -1.76
C GLU A 413 19.89 -0.72 -0.47
N THR A 414 18.86 -0.77 0.36
CA THR A 414 18.85 -0.11 1.68
C THR A 414 19.98 -0.66 2.56
N MET A 415 20.08 -1.99 2.67
CA MET A 415 21.14 -2.62 3.45
C MET A 415 22.53 -2.28 2.91
N ARG A 416 22.71 -2.24 1.58
CA ARG A 416 23.97 -1.83 0.96
C ARG A 416 24.38 -0.41 1.36
N ARG A 417 23.43 0.54 1.35
CA ARG A 417 23.67 1.94 1.76
C ARG A 417 23.95 2.08 3.25
N GLU A 418 23.38 1.21 4.06
CA GLU A 418 23.68 1.13 5.49
C GLU A 418 25.08 0.53 5.79
N GLY A 419 25.81 0.06 4.77
CA GLY A 419 27.15 -0.49 4.88
C GLY A 419 27.20 -2.00 5.12
N TYR A 420 26.13 -2.74 4.80
CA TYR A 420 26.13 -4.20 4.81
C TYR A 420 26.72 -4.73 3.50
N GLU A 421 27.64 -5.67 3.61
CA GLU A 421 28.04 -6.54 2.51
C GLU A 421 27.34 -7.89 2.65
N LEU A 422 26.63 -8.29 1.61
CA LEU A 422 25.90 -9.56 1.58
C LEU A 422 25.92 -10.17 0.19
N GLN A 423 25.73 -11.47 0.11
CA GLN A 423 25.43 -12.17 -1.13
C GLN A 423 23.95 -12.55 -1.16
N VAL A 424 23.35 -12.49 -2.34
CA VAL A 424 21.94 -12.87 -2.54
C VAL A 424 21.86 -14.03 -3.53
N GLY A 425 20.96 -14.95 -3.24
CA GLY A 425 20.68 -16.07 -4.14
C GLY A 425 19.71 -15.67 -5.27
N LYS A 426 19.43 -16.62 -6.15
CA LYS A 426 18.42 -16.46 -7.20
C LYS A 426 17.02 -16.33 -6.57
N PRO A 427 16.16 -15.40 -7.06
CA PRO A 427 14.78 -15.34 -6.60
C PRO A 427 14.03 -16.61 -7.01
N GLU A 428 13.23 -17.14 -6.10
CA GLU A 428 12.39 -18.32 -6.27
C GLU A 428 10.98 -18.02 -5.80
N VAL A 429 9.97 -18.61 -6.43
CA VAL A 429 8.59 -18.46 -6.00
C VAL A 429 8.30 -19.33 -4.78
N VAL A 430 7.41 -18.86 -3.92
CA VAL A 430 6.95 -19.61 -2.75
C VAL A 430 5.87 -20.61 -3.20
N TYR A 431 6.17 -21.90 -3.13
CA TYR A 431 5.21 -22.97 -3.41
C TYR A 431 4.37 -23.28 -2.18
N LYS A 432 3.09 -23.63 -2.39
CA LYS A 432 2.20 -24.13 -1.34
C LYS A 432 1.71 -25.55 -1.68
N THR A 433 1.39 -26.32 -0.65
CA THR A 433 0.67 -27.58 -0.81
C THR A 433 -0.79 -27.36 -0.45
N ILE A 434 -1.67 -27.40 -1.44
CA ILE A 434 -3.12 -27.23 -1.27
C ILE A 434 -3.79 -28.54 -1.66
N ASN A 435 -4.57 -29.12 -0.74
CA ASN A 435 -5.21 -30.43 -0.94
C ASN A 435 -4.25 -31.56 -1.37
N GLY A 436 -3.01 -31.55 -0.84
CA GLY A 436 -1.98 -32.54 -1.18
C GLY A 436 -1.30 -32.34 -2.53
N GLN A 437 -1.63 -31.28 -3.26
CA GLN A 437 -1.05 -30.95 -4.56
C GLN A 437 -0.14 -29.72 -4.45
N LYS A 438 1.04 -29.79 -5.10
CA LYS A 438 1.96 -28.65 -5.18
C LYS A 438 1.34 -27.57 -6.06
N CYS A 439 1.18 -26.37 -5.48
CA CYS A 439 0.63 -25.19 -6.14
C CYS A 439 1.68 -24.08 -6.23
N GLU A 440 1.58 -23.26 -7.26
CA GLU A 440 2.42 -22.11 -7.52
C GLU A 440 1.59 -20.81 -7.61
N PRO A 441 2.18 -19.65 -7.25
CA PRO A 441 1.50 -18.36 -7.36
C PRO A 441 1.35 -17.96 -8.83
N MET A 442 0.19 -17.40 -9.16
CA MET A 442 -0.14 -16.83 -10.47
C MET A 442 -0.27 -15.33 -10.36
N GLU A 443 0.04 -14.65 -11.44
CA GLU A 443 -0.08 -13.20 -11.59
C GLU A 443 -0.96 -12.86 -12.80
N ASN A 444 -1.84 -11.86 -12.63
CA ASN A 444 -2.48 -11.17 -13.75
C ASN A 444 -1.46 -10.16 -14.27
N LEU A 445 -1.00 -10.37 -15.50
CA LEU A 445 0.01 -9.56 -16.16
C LEU A 445 -0.65 -8.70 -17.23
N THR A 446 -0.51 -7.38 -17.14
CA THR A 446 -0.91 -6.44 -18.19
C THR A 446 0.34 -5.88 -18.86
N ILE A 447 0.37 -5.94 -20.18
CA ILE A 447 1.47 -5.41 -21.00
C ILE A 447 0.89 -4.44 -22.02
N GLU A 448 1.54 -3.30 -22.17
CA GLU A 448 1.27 -2.31 -23.21
C GLU A 448 2.51 -2.09 -24.04
N VAL A 449 2.39 -2.32 -25.35
CA VAL A 449 3.49 -2.18 -26.32
C VAL A 449 2.97 -1.61 -27.63
N PRO A 450 3.79 -0.88 -28.40
CA PRO A 450 3.46 -0.57 -29.79
C PRO A 450 3.14 -1.85 -30.59
N GLN A 451 2.18 -1.74 -31.49
CA GLN A 451 1.67 -2.89 -32.26
C GLN A 451 2.77 -3.74 -32.95
N GLU A 452 3.86 -3.11 -33.36
CA GLU A 452 5.00 -3.78 -34.01
C GLU A 452 5.69 -4.83 -33.12
N TYR A 453 5.61 -4.72 -31.80
CA TYR A 453 6.24 -5.65 -30.83
C TYR A 453 5.31 -6.75 -30.31
N GLN A 454 4.02 -6.73 -30.66
CA GLN A 454 3.01 -7.68 -30.22
C GLN A 454 3.47 -9.13 -30.40
N GLY A 455 3.91 -9.50 -31.61
CA GLY A 455 4.33 -10.87 -31.92
C GLY A 455 5.52 -11.34 -31.09
N THR A 456 6.48 -10.45 -30.83
CA THR A 456 7.67 -10.77 -30.03
C THR A 456 7.28 -11.02 -28.57
N VAL A 457 6.40 -10.20 -28.01
CA VAL A 457 5.91 -10.34 -26.63
C VAL A 457 5.10 -11.64 -26.46
N MET A 458 4.18 -11.91 -27.39
CA MET A 458 3.38 -13.14 -27.38
C MET A 458 4.25 -14.41 -27.42
N MET A 459 5.29 -14.42 -28.25
CA MET A 459 6.20 -15.54 -28.35
C MET A 459 7.02 -15.75 -27.08
N SER A 460 7.55 -14.68 -26.49
CA SER A 460 8.29 -14.72 -25.22
C SER A 460 7.43 -15.23 -24.07
N LEU A 461 6.21 -14.71 -23.92
CA LEU A 461 5.28 -15.10 -22.87
C LEU A 461 4.76 -16.53 -23.03
N GLY A 462 4.54 -16.99 -24.27
CA GLY A 462 4.14 -18.38 -24.54
C GLY A 462 5.15 -19.41 -24.01
N THR A 463 6.46 -19.14 -24.12
CA THR A 463 7.50 -20.01 -23.53
C THR A 463 7.49 -20.02 -22.01
N ARG A 464 6.95 -18.97 -21.38
CA ARG A 464 6.86 -18.76 -19.92
C ARG A 464 5.54 -19.24 -19.31
N LYS A 465 4.73 -19.99 -20.09
CA LYS A 465 3.42 -20.53 -19.65
C LYS A 465 2.36 -19.48 -19.35
N ALA A 466 2.46 -18.32 -19.98
CA ALA A 466 1.41 -17.31 -19.92
C ALA A 466 0.20 -17.71 -20.77
N GLU A 467 -1.00 -17.46 -20.27
CA GLU A 467 -2.28 -17.65 -20.93
C GLU A 467 -2.88 -16.27 -21.22
N LEU A 468 -3.13 -15.97 -22.49
CA LEU A 468 -3.75 -14.69 -22.89
C LEU A 468 -5.22 -14.68 -22.45
N SER A 469 -5.60 -13.67 -21.70
CA SER A 469 -6.99 -13.43 -21.24
C SER A 469 -7.71 -12.43 -22.11
N ASN A 470 -7.05 -11.30 -22.45
CA ASN A 470 -7.62 -10.23 -23.24
C ASN A 470 -6.57 -9.53 -24.10
N MET A 471 -7.01 -8.89 -25.19
CA MET A 471 -6.15 -8.10 -26.05
C MET A 471 -6.97 -7.00 -26.74
N THR A 472 -6.58 -5.76 -26.52
CA THR A 472 -7.24 -4.57 -27.07
C THR A 472 -6.22 -3.60 -27.65
N GLU A 473 -6.61 -2.87 -28.68
CA GLU A 473 -5.79 -1.79 -29.25
C GLU A 473 -6.30 -0.45 -28.71
N VAL A 474 -5.39 0.32 -28.09
CA VAL A 474 -5.68 1.65 -27.54
C VAL A 474 -4.65 2.63 -28.08
N SER A 475 -5.08 3.59 -28.87
CA SER A 475 -4.24 4.69 -29.39
C SER A 475 -2.93 4.24 -30.08
N GLY A 476 -2.96 3.12 -30.83
CA GLY A 476 -1.79 2.54 -31.52
C GLY A 476 -0.88 1.69 -30.65
N TYR A 477 -1.25 1.47 -29.40
CA TYR A 477 -0.63 0.50 -28.49
C TYR A 477 -1.52 -0.73 -28.35
N MET A 478 -0.88 -1.90 -28.25
CA MET A 478 -1.55 -3.15 -27.92
C MET A 478 -1.49 -3.37 -26.44
N ARG A 479 -2.65 -3.37 -25.79
CA ARG A 479 -2.82 -3.79 -24.41
C ARG A 479 -3.18 -5.25 -24.37
N MET A 480 -2.36 -6.05 -23.69
CA MET A 480 -2.50 -7.49 -23.59
C MET A 480 -2.55 -7.89 -22.11
N GLU A 481 -3.52 -8.72 -21.76
CA GLU A 481 -3.70 -9.23 -20.41
C GLU A 481 -3.46 -10.74 -20.41
N PHE A 482 -2.66 -11.20 -19.44
CA PHE A 482 -2.27 -12.60 -19.32
C PHE A 482 -2.41 -13.09 -17.89
N LEU A 483 -2.69 -14.38 -17.75
CA LEU A 483 -2.51 -15.11 -16.49
C LEU A 483 -1.21 -15.92 -16.59
N ILE A 484 -0.21 -15.60 -15.75
CA ILE A 484 1.13 -16.16 -15.83
C ILE A 484 1.61 -16.69 -14.47
N PRO A 485 2.35 -17.84 -14.40
CA PRO A 485 3.04 -18.22 -13.18
C PRO A 485 4.06 -17.15 -12.76
N ALA A 486 4.05 -16.73 -11.48
CA ALA A 486 4.94 -15.67 -10.98
C ALA A 486 6.43 -15.94 -11.32
N ARG A 487 6.87 -17.22 -11.32
CA ARG A 487 8.23 -17.60 -11.76
C ARG A 487 8.51 -17.28 -13.24
N GLY A 488 7.49 -17.13 -14.08
CA GLY A 488 7.60 -16.71 -15.47
C GLY A 488 7.94 -15.24 -15.62
N LEU A 489 7.66 -14.41 -14.61
CA LEU A 489 7.97 -12.99 -14.60
C LEU A 489 9.42 -12.71 -14.21
N ILE A 490 10.09 -13.64 -13.50
CA ILE A 490 11.47 -13.44 -13.05
C ILE A 490 12.38 -13.14 -14.27
N GLY A 491 12.97 -11.93 -14.26
CA GLY A 491 13.83 -11.42 -15.32
C GLY A 491 13.11 -11.01 -16.62
N PHE A 492 11.78 -11.16 -16.71
CA PHE A 492 11.02 -10.81 -17.92
C PHE A 492 10.99 -9.30 -18.20
N ARG A 493 10.97 -8.45 -17.17
CA ARG A 493 10.96 -7.00 -17.35
C ARG A 493 12.15 -6.49 -18.18
N SER A 494 13.35 -6.98 -17.89
CA SER A 494 14.56 -6.62 -18.66
C SER A 494 14.51 -7.13 -20.09
N GLU A 495 13.96 -8.34 -20.30
CA GLU A 495 13.77 -8.90 -21.64
C GLU A 495 12.73 -8.09 -22.44
N LEU A 496 11.60 -7.73 -21.83
CA LEU A 496 10.57 -6.88 -22.43
C LEU A 496 11.15 -5.55 -22.90
N LEU A 497 11.82 -4.82 -22.01
CA LEU A 497 12.44 -3.52 -22.33
C LEU A 497 13.46 -3.64 -23.47
N THR A 498 14.27 -4.69 -23.47
CA THR A 498 15.23 -4.94 -24.55
C THR A 498 14.53 -5.21 -25.87
N ASN A 499 13.52 -6.09 -25.88
CA ASN A 499 12.80 -6.51 -27.07
C ASN A 499 11.93 -5.38 -27.66
N THR A 500 11.45 -4.45 -26.82
CA THR A 500 10.62 -3.31 -27.22
C THR A 500 11.39 -2.01 -27.32
N LYS A 501 12.72 -2.03 -27.23
CA LYS A 501 13.59 -0.84 -27.25
C LYS A 501 13.21 0.23 -26.19
N GLY A 502 12.72 -0.24 -25.03
CA GLY A 502 12.28 0.61 -23.93
C GLY A 502 10.82 1.04 -23.96
N ASN A 503 10.06 0.71 -25.02
CA ASN A 503 8.65 1.16 -25.17
C ASN A 503 7.62 0.20 -24.51
N GLY A 504 8.06 -0.87 -23.86
CA GLY A 504 7.16 -1.82 -23.22
C GLY A 504 6.86 -1.42 -21.78
N ILE A 505 5.59 -1.32 -21.45
CA ILE A 505 5.10 -1.14 -20.08
C ILE A 505 4.55 -2.48 -19.60
N MET A 506 4.87 -2.88 -18.37
CA MET A 506 4.29 -4.08 -17.76
C MET A 506 3.90 -3.82 -16.31
N ASN A 507 2.76 -4.37 -15.93
CA ASN A 507 2.25 -4.38 -14.59
C ASN A 507 1.70 -5.77 -14.26
N HIS A 508 1.80 -6.19 -13.02
CA HIS A 508 1.27 -7.47 -12.59
C HIS A 508 0.69 -7.40 -11.19
N THR A 509 -0.30 -8.24 -10.93
CA THR A 509 -0.97 -8.34 -9.63
C THR A 509 -1.18 -9.80 -9.29
N PHE A 510 -1.09 -10.15 -8.03
CA PHE A 510 -1.31 -11.52 -7.56
C PHE A 510 -2.73 -12.00 -7.87
N ALA A 511 -2.86 -13.18 -8.50
CA ALA A 511 -4.14 -13.76 -8.92
C ALA A 511 -4.57 -14.98 -8.09
N GLY A 512 -3.67 -15.54 -7.26
CA GLY A 512 -3.96 -16.73 -6.45
C GLY A 512 -2.97 -17.87 -6.67
N TYR A 513 -3.26 -19.04 -6.10
CA TYR A 513 -2.44 -20.25 -6.24
C TYR A 513 -3.15 -21.26 -7.12
N VAL A 514 -2.43 -21.83 -8.08
CA VAL A 514 -2.91 -22.90 -8.95
C VAL A 514 -1.96 -24.11 -8.92
N PRO A 515 -2.42 -25.29 -9.32
CA PRO A 515 -1.55 -26.45 -9.50
C PRO A 515 -0.36 -26.14 -10.40
N TYR A 516 0.81 -26.66 -10.05
CA TYR A 516 2.06 -26.44 -10.79
C TYR A 516 1.93 -26.76 -12.29
N LYS A 517 2.20 -25.77 -13.14
CA LYS A 517 2.01 -25.85 -14.61
C LYS A 517 3.19 -26.50 -15.37
N GLY A 518 4.11 -27.18 -14.67
CA GLY A 518 5.28 -27.82 -15.30
C GLY A 518 6.44 -26.85 -15.52
N ASP A 519 7.57 -27.36 -16.00
CA ASP A 519 8.81 -26.59 -16.12
C ASP A 519 8.74 -25.46 -17.16
N ILE A 520 9.37 -24.33 -16.84
CA ILE A 520 9.61 -23.23 -17.77
C ILE A 520 11.06 -23.35 -18.25
N PRO A 521 11.32 -23.36 -19.55
CA PRO A 521 12.68 -23.36 -20.08
C PRO A 521 13.47 -22.15 -19.57
N GLY A 522 14.64 -22.38 -19.03
CA GLY A 522 15.49 -21.29 -18.51
C GLY A 522 16.91 -21.75 -18.24
N ARG A 523 17.82 -20.81 -18.11
CA ARG A 523 19.20 -21.12 -17.74
C ARG A 523 19.28 -21.31 -16.22
N ALA A 524 19.82 -22.45 -15.80
CA ALA A 524 20.06 -22.70 -14.39
C ALA A 524 21.21 -21.85 -13.83
N ARG A 525 22.14 -21.42 -14.68
CA ARG A 525 23.33 -20.62 -14.34
C ARG A 525 23.56 -19.55 -15.39
N GLY A 526 24.15 -18.41 -15.00
CA GLY A 526 24.59 -17.37 -15.92
C GLY A 526 25.80 -17.81 -16.76
N SER A 527 26.06 -17.08 -17.85
CA SER A 527 27.26 -17.26 -18.68
C SER A 527 27.94 -15.91 -18.81
N LEU A 528 29.25 -15.88 -18.64
CA LEU A 528 30.09 -14.77 -19.03
C LEU A 528 30.49 -14.98 -20.50
N VAL A 529 30.17 -14.02 -21.35
CA VAL A 529 30.46 -14.08 -22.77
C VAL A 529 31.51 -13.02 -23.08
N ALA A 530 32.62 -13.44 -23.71
CA ALA A 530 33.63 -12.51 -24.17
C ALA A 530 33.05 -11.62 -25.28
N PHE A 531 33.33 -10.32 -25.23
CA PHE A 531 32.91 -9.38 -26.25
C PHE A 531 33.69 -9.55 -27.57
N GLU A 532 34.96 -9.95 -27.46
CA GLU A 532 35.84 -10.16 -28.58
C GLU A 532 36.51 -11.53 -28.49
N GLN A 533 36.98 -12.02 -29.62
CA GLN A 533 37.79 -13.24 -29.68
C GLN A 533 39.17 -12.97 -29.08
N GLY A 534 39.63 -13.83 -28.18
CA GLY A 534 40.93 -13.71 -27.54
C GLY A 534 41.24 -14.87 -26.61
N GLU A 535 42.43 -14.88 -26.06
CA GLU A 535 42.86 -15.83 -25.04
C GLU A 535 42.60 -15.29 -23.64
N THR A 536 42.16 -16.15 -22.75
CA THR A 536 41.95 -15.80 -21.35
C THR A 536 43.30 -15.61 -20.66
N THR A 537 43.45 -14.52 -19.95
CA THR A 537 44.65 -14.22 -19.14
C THR A 537 44.36 -14.43 -17.65
N GLY A 538 45.37 -14.87 -16.89
CA GLY A 538 45.22 -15.05 -15.46
C GLY A 538 44.79 -13.77 -14.72
N TYR A 539 45.20 -12.61 -15.17
CA TYR A 539 44.77 -11.30 -14.63
C TYR A 539 43.30 -11.00 -14.95
N GLY A 540 42.88 -11.25 -16.19
CA GLY A 540 41.49 -11.05 -16.58
C GLY A 540 40.53 -12.00 -15.83
N ILE A 541 40.89 -13.27 -15.68
CA ILE A 541 40.14 -14.24 -14.89
C ILE A 541 40.06 -13.82 -13.41
N PHE A 542 41.19 -13.37 -12.84
CA PHE A 542 41.23 -12.88 -11.47
C PHE A 542 40.28 -11.69 -11.24
N SER A 543 40.23 -10.73 -12.17
CA SER A 543 39.30 -9.60 -12.10
C SER A 543 37.82 -9.99 -12.26
N LEU A 544 37.53 -11.12 -12.95
CA LEU A 544 36.17 -11.62 -13.13
C LEU A 544 35.65 -12.44 -11.96
N GLN A 545 36.51 -12.89 -11.04
CA GLN A 545 36.12 -13.63 -9.84
C GLN A 545 35.17 -12.83 -8.93
N ASP A 546 35.25 -11.48 -8.97
CA ASP A 546 34.35 -10.60 -8.25
C ASP A 546 32.87 -10.80 -8.64
N ARG A 547 32.62 -11.34 -9.82
CA ARG A 547 31.27 -11.57 -10.38
C ARG A 547 30.67 -12.92 -10.01
N GLY A 548 31.42 -13.77 -9.35
CA GLY A 548 30.96 -15.09 -8.91
C GLY A 548 31.98 -16.21 -9.19
N THR A 549 31.67 -17.42 -8.71
CA THR A 549 32.51 -18.60 -8.91
C THR A 549 32.54 -18.97 -10.40
N MET A 550 33.73 -19.03 -10.97
CA MET A 550 33.94 -19.40 -12.36
C MET A 550 34.46 -20.86 -12.45
N PHE A 551 33.92 -21.57 -13.40
CA PHE A 551 34.44 -22.87 -13.86
C PHE A 551 34.97 -22.69 -15.28
N ILE A 552 36.25 -22.96 -15.48
CA ILE A 552 36.94 -22.78 -16.76
C ILE A 552 37.23 -24.16 -17.35
#